data_d291fa6ce3189ba3bde25c8559dc5449
#
_entry.id   d291fa6ce3189ba3bde25c8559dc5449
#
_cell.length_a   1.000
_cell.length_b   1.000
_cell.length_c   1.000
_cell.angle_alpha   90.00
_cell.angle_beta   90.00
_cell.angle_gamma   90.00
#
_symmetry.space_group_name_H-M   'P 1'
#
loop_
_entity.id
_entity.type
_entity.pdbx_description
1 polymer ?
#
loop_
_entity_poly.entity_id
_entity_poly.type
_entity_poly.pdbx_seq_one_letter_code
_entity_poly.pdbx_strand_id
1 'polypeptide(L)'
;DVATKSLSINAKGAETVRYIFDRYVAGAGSTMIARELNEQGITTIKGNPWTTSSVMGIINNEKYKGDILLGKTFTVDPISKRRLENLGEEDRFYIRNHHEPIISEETFARAQEIRERRNGGRKSPTPGKREKYSRQYAFSCMLECGFCGASLSRRRWHSSSKYKKTIWQCVKSTKSGKRYCPDSKGIPEQVIEDAFI
;
A
#
# COMPACT_ATOMS: atom_id res chain seq x y z
N ASP A 1 3.78 -5.45 -30.49
CA ASP A 1 4.24 -6.01 -31.77
C ASP A 1 5.66 -5.56 -32.03
N VAL A 2 6.56 -6.53 -32.22
CA VAL A 2 8.00 -6.26 -32.42
C VAL A 2 8.26 -5.69 -33.82
N ALA A 3 7.48 -6.11 -34.81
CA ALA A 3 7.64 -5.68 -36.20
C ALA A 3 7.22 -4.23 -36.43
N THR A 4 6.15 -3.81 -35.81
CA THR A 4 5.62 -2.44 -35.92
C THR A 4 6.12 -1.50 -34.83
N LYS A 5 6.87 -2.00 -33.83
CA LYS A 5 7.29 -1.27 -32.63
C LYS A 5 6.11 -0.60 -31.91
N SER A 6 4.90 -1.14 -32.08
CA SER A 6 3.67 -0.64 -31.46
C SER A 6 3.20 -1.55 -30.33
N LEU A 7 2.46 -1.00 -29.39
CA LEU A 7 1.77 -1.75 -28.34
C LEU A 7 0.38 -2.11 -28.83
N SER A 8 0.03 -3.39 -28.76
CA SER A 8 -1.32 -3.89 -29.05
C SER A 8 -1.97 -4.42 -27.77
N ILE A 9 -3.29 -4.28 -27.68
CA ILE A 9 -4.07 -4.76 -26.54
C ILE A 9 -4.30 -6.27 -26.67
N ASN A 10 -3.89 -7.02 -25.64
CA ASN A 10 -4.32 -8.40 -25.50
C ASN A 10 -5.72 -8.42 -24.85
N ALA A 11 -6.74 -8.87 -25.58
CA ALA A 11 -8.13 -8.82 -25.16
C ALA A 11 -8.36 -9.52 -23.81
N LYS A 12 -7.86 -10.74 -23.62
CA LYS A 12 -8.01 -11.51 -22.38
C LYS A 12 -7.33 -10.82 -21.18
N GLY A 13 -6.14 -10.27 -21.39
CA GLY A 13 -5.44 -9.51 -20.36
C GLY A 13 -6.14 -8.20 -20.02
N ALA A 14 -6.72 -7.55 -21.03
CA ALA A 14 -7.47 -6.29 -20.84
C ALA A 14 -8.73 -6.47 -19.99
N GLU A 15 -9.46 -7.57 -20.15
CA GLU A 15 -10.62 -7.89 -19.29
C GLU A 15 -10.21 -8.00 -17.81
N THR A 16 -9.10 -8.69 -17.53
CA THR A 16 -8.58 -8.80 -16.16
C THR A 16 -8.16 -7.44 -15.61
N VAL A 17 -7.54 -6.58 -16.41
CA VAL A 17 -7.15 -5.23 -16.00
C VAL A 17 -8.38 -4.39 -15.69
N ARG A 18 -9.40 -4.38 -16.56
CA ARG A 18 -10.68 -3.67 -16.33
C ARG A 18 -11.33 -4.17 -15.04
N TYR A 19 -11.45 -5.46 -14.85
CA TYR A 19 -11.98 -6.04 -13.61
C TYR A 19 -11.25 -5.54 -12.35
N ILE A 20 -9.91 -5.52 -12.36
CA ILE A 20 -9.11 -5.04 -11.23
C ILE A 20 -9.44 -3.57 -10.91
N PHE A 21 -9.49 -2.70 -11.94
CA PHE A 21 -9.78 -1.29 -11.73
C PHE A 21 -11.21 -1.06 -11.26
N ASP A 22 -12.20 -1.73 -11.86
CA ASP A 22 -13.62 -1.60 -11.49
C ASP A 22 -13.84 -2.02 -10.03
N ARG A 23 -13.27 -3.16 -9.63
CA ARG A 23 -13.37 -3.64 -8.25
C ARG A 23 -12.69 -2.69 -7.26
N TYR A 24 -11.52 -2.16 -7.66
CA TYR A 24 -10.76 -1.24 -6.80
C TYR A 24 -11.47 0.10 -6.61
N VAL A 25 -12.04 0.66 -7.67
CA VAL A 25 -12.85 1.89 -7.65
C VAL A 25 -14.16 1.68 -6.88
N ALA A 26 -14.77 0.51 -6.98
CA ALA A 26 -15.93 0.10 -6.17
C ALA A 26 -15.61 -0.09 -4.67
N GLY A 27 -14.34 0.04 -4.25
CA GLY A 27 -13.94 0.03 -2.85
C GLY A 27 -13.28 -1.27 -2.37
N ALA A 28 -13.16 -2.30 -3.21
CA ALA A 28 -12.49 -3.55 -2.84
C ALA A 28 -11.01 -3.32 -2.52
N GLY A 29 -10.46 -4.04 -1.55
CA GLY A 29 -9.03 -4.03 -1.23
C GLY A 29 -8.24 -4.92 -2.20
N SER A 30 -6.98 -4.56 -2.45
CA SER A 30 -6.10 -5.33 -3.36
C SER A 30 -5.93 -6.82 -2.95
N THR A 31 -5.97 -7.12 -1.66
CA THR A 31 -5.95 -8.51 -1.15
C THR A 31 -7.23 -9.27 -1.51
N MET A 32 -8.38 -8.61 -1.43
CA MET A 32 -9.67 -9.20 -1.81
C MET A 32 -9.72 -9.45 -3.30
N ILE A 33 -9.32 -8.48 -4.13
CA ILE A 33 -9.26 -8.61 -5.59
C ILE A 33 -8.35 -9.78 -6.01
N ALA A 34 -7.17 -9.90 -5.38
CA ALA A 34 -6.26 -11.01 -5.64
C ALA A 34 -6.89 -12.36 -5.34
N ARG A 35 -7.63 -12.47 -4.23
CA ARG A 35 -8.36 -13.67 -3.85
C ARG A 35 -9.47 -14.01 -4.84
N GLU A 36 -10.30 -13.05 -5.22
CA GLU A 36 -11.38 -13.21 -6.20
C GLU A 36 -10.85 -13.74 -7.54
N LEU A 37 -9.73 -13.19 -8.04
CA LEU A 37 -9.10 -13.65 -9.28
C LEU A 37 -8.58 -15.10 -9.17
N ASN A 38 -7.98 -15.44 -8.04
CA ASN A 38 -7.47 -16.80 -7.79
C ASN A 38 -8.62 -17.81 -7.64
N GLU A 39 -9.73 -17.46 -6.98
CA GLU A 39 -10.92 -18.28 -6.87
C GLU A 39 -11.59 -18.54 -8.23
N GLN A 40 -11.50 -17.57 -9.16
CA GLN A 40 -11.94 -17.71 -10.56
C GLN A 40 -10.95 -18.51 -11.43
N GLY A 41 -9.82 -18.95 -10.89
CA GLY A 41 -8.78 -19.67 -11.64
C GLY A 41 -8.00 -18.79 -12.62
N ILE A 42 -8.14 -17.47 -12.54
CA ILE A 42 -7.41 -16.53 -13.39
C ILE A 42 -5.99 -16.39 -12.86
N THR A 43 -4.99 -16.67 -13.70
CA THR A 43 -3.57 -16.52 -13.35
C THR A 43 -2.95 -15.28 -13.97
N THR A 44 -1.82 -14.86 -13.44
CA THR A 44 -0.98 -13.83 -14.08
C THR A 44 -0.41 -14.34 -15.41
N ILE A 45 0.13 -13.43 -16.25
CA ILE A 45 0.78 -13.79 -17.53
C ILE A 45 1.88 -14.86 -17.36
N LYS A 46 2.51 -14.91 -16.18
CA LYS A 46 3.54 -15.90 -15.86
C LYS A 46 2.98 -17.22 -15.31
N GLY A 47 1.66 -17.39 -15.27
CA GLY A 47 1.01 -18.56 -14.71
C GLY A 47 0.96 -18.59 -13.16
N ASN A 48 1.43 -17.56 -12.50
CA ASN A 48 1.43 -17.49 -11.04
C ASN A 48 0.08 -17.00 -10.49
N PRO A 49 -0.29 -17.35 -9.26
CA PRO A 49 -1.45 -16.78 -8.59
C PRO A 49 -1.29 -15.27 -8.35
N TRP A 50 -2.41 -14.58 -8.30
CA TRP A 50 -2.45 -13.15 -7.98
C TRP A 50 -2.11 -12.91 -6.51
N THR A 51 -1.33 -11.85 -6.29
CA THR A 51 -0.96 -11.36 -4.96
C THR A 51 -1.39 -9.90 -4.81
N THR A 52 -1.45 -9.41 -3.58
CA THR A 52 -1.68 -7.98 -3.29
C THR A 52 -0.70 -7.09 -4.06
N SER A 53 0.57 -7.48 -4.15
CA SER A 53 1.61 -6.72 -4.86
C SER A 53 1.39 -6.71 -6.37
N SER A 54 0.96 -7.83 -6.98
CA SER A 54 0.68 -7.87 -8.42
C SER A 54 -0.53 -7.02 -8.79
N VAL A 55 -1.61 -7.05 -8.00
CA VAL A 55 -2.77 -6.17 -8.17
C VAL A 55 -2.37 -4.69 -8.06
N MET A 56 -1.59 -4.32 -7.02
CA MET A 56 -1.11 -2.95 -6.88
C MET A 56 -0.16 -2.53 -7.99
N GLY A 57 0.61 -3.47 -8.55
CA GLY A 57 1.44 -3.24 -9.73
C GLY A 57 0.61 -2.85 -10.96
N ILE A 58 -0.55 -3.48 -11.15
CA ILE A 58 -1.51 -3.11 -12.21
C ILE A 58 -2.06 -1.70 -11.96
N ILE A 59 -2.58 -1.43 -10.76
CA ILE A 59 -3.20 -0.13 -10.40
C ILE A 59 -2.22 1.04 -10.56
N ASN A 60 -0.93 0.83 -10.30
CA ASN A 60 0.09 1.87 -10.38
C ASN A 60 0.68 2.10 -11.78
N ASN A 61 0.31 1.29 -12.76
CA ASN A 61 0.96 1.32 -14.06
C ASN A 61 0.19 2.23 -15.04
N GLU A 62 0.79 3.36 -15.38
CA GLU A 62 0.23 4.37 -16.29
C GLU A 62 -0.01 3.85 -17.71
N LYS A 63 0.61 2.75 -18.11
CA LYS A 63 0.42 2.16 -19.43
C LYS A 63 -1.03 1.76 -19.69
N TYR A 64 -1.79 1.40 -18.67
CA TYR A 64 -3.17 0.98 -18.86
C TYR A 64 -4.11 2.13 -19.25
N LYS A 65 -3.73 3.39 -18.99
CA LYS A 65 -4.45 4.57 -19.49
C LYS A 65 -3.90 5.14 -20.80
N GLY A 66 -2.96 4.46 -21.44
CA GLY A 66 -2.39 4.86 -22.73
C GLY A 66 -1.08 5.65 -22.66
N ASP A 67 -0.55 5.93 -21.47
CA ASP A 67 0.67 6.71 -21.29
C ASP A 67 1.90 5.83 -21.08
N ILE A 68 3.08 6.42 -21.28
CA ILE A 68 4.36 5.76 -20.97
C ILE A 68 5.25 6.69 -20.17
N LEU A 69 5.81 6.18 -19.08
CA LEU A 69 6.91 6.80 -18.35
C LEU A 69 8.19 6.02 -18.58
N LEU A 70 9.13 6.64 -19.28
CA LEU A 70 10.49 6.14 -19.52
C LEU A 70 11.43 6.63 -18.42
N GLY A 71 12.57 5.95 -18.24
CA GLY A 71 13.58 6.35 -17.25
C GLY A 71 13.19 6.05 -15.79
N LYS A 72 12.24 5.11 -15.52
CA LYS A 72 11.89 4.68 -14.15
C LYS A 72 13.05 4.04 -13.40
N THR A 73 13.97 3.42 -14.14
CA THR A 73 15.15 2.75 -13.59
C THR A 73 16.34 3.02 -14.49
N PHE A 74 17.52 3.10 -13.92
CA PHE A 74 18.78 3.23 -14.65
C PHE A 74 19.78 2.15 -14.26
N THR A 75 20.76 1.90 -15.11
CA THR A 75 21.82 0.92 -14.85
C THR A 75 23.02 1.65 -14.28
N VAL A 76 23.36 1.37 -13.03
CA VAL A 76 24.48 2.03 -12.32
C VAL A 76 25.82 1.60 -12.86
N ASP A 77 25.94 0.33 -13.19
CA ASP A 77 27.19 -0.25 -13.67
C ASP A 77 26.93 -1.21 -14.83
N PRO A 78 27.49 -0.91 -16.02
CA PRO A 78 27.34 -1.75 -17.20
C PRO A 78 27.87 -3.19 -17.03
N ILE A 79 28.84 -3.40 -16.14
CA ILE A 79 29.46 -4.70 -15.90
C ILE A 79 28.54 -5.58 -15.07
N SER A 80 28.12 -5.09 -13.91
CA SER A 80 27.22 -5.83 -12.99
C SER A 80 25.78 -5.82 -13.47
N LYS A 81 25.41 -4.95 -14.43
CA LYS A 81 24.04 -4.72 -14.93
C LYS A 81 23.03 -4.43 -13.81
N ARG A 82 23.51 -3.92 -12.68
CA ARG A 82 22.66 -3.56 -11.54
C ARG A 82 21.78 -2.38 -11.89
N ARG A 83 20.47 -2.58 -11.80
CA ARG A 83 19.47 -1.53 -12.02
C ARG A 83 18.98 -0.99 -10.68
N LEU A 84 18.91 0.34 -10.57
CA LEU A 84 18.28 1.03 -9.46
C LEU A 84 17.05 1.81 -9.94
N GLU A 85 16.15 2.09 -9.00
CA GLU A 85 15.04 3.01 -9.25
C GLU A 85 15.61 4.42 -9.41
N ASN A 86 15.16 5.10 -10.45
CA ASN A 86 15.53 6.50 -10.69
C ASN A 86 14.72 7.40 -9.76
N LEU A 87 15.36 7.99 -8.78
CA LEU A 87 14.74 8.92 -7.83
C LEU A 87 14.97 10.39 -8.21
N GLY A 88 15.55 10.63 -9.39
CA GLY A 88 15.88 11.95 -9.94
C GLY A 88 17.33 12.07 -10.39
N GLU A 89 18.08 10.96 -10.39
CA GLU A 89 19.49 10.93 -10.84
C GLU A 89 19.60 11.02 -12.37
N GLU A 90 18.60 10.49 -13.09
CA GLU A 90 18.54 10.49 -14.55
C GLU A 90 17.22 11.09 -15.04
N ASP A 91 17.20 11.58 -16.28
CA ASP A 91 16.01 12.15 -16.88
C ASP A 91 14.88 11.13 -17.04
N ARG A 92 13.65 11.59 -16.80
CA ARG A 92 12.43 10.82 -17.03
C ARG A 92 11.60 11.47 -18.12
N PHE A 93 11.10 10.66 -19.02
CA PHE A 93 10.27 11.12 -20.14
C PHE A 93 8.87 10.58 -20.00
N TYR A 94 7.89 11.46 -19.91
CA TYR A 94 6.48 11.11 -19.82
C TYR A 94 5.80 11.42 -21.16
N ILE A 95 5.29 10.38 -21.82
CA ILE A 95 4.62 10.45 -23.12
C ILE A 95 3.15 10.14 -22.89
N ARG A 96 2.28 11.11 -23.20
CA ARG A 96 0.83 10.95 -23.10
C ARG A 96 0.26 10.37 -24.40
N ASN A 97 -0.83 9.62 -24.29
CA ASN A 97 -1.58 9.06 -25.42
C ASN A 97 -0.68 8.32 -26.43
N HIS A 98 0.28 7.56 -25.92
CA HIS A 98 1.22 6.81 -26.77
C HIS A 98 0.55 5.61 -27.46
N HIS A 99 -0.44 5.00 -26.82
CA HIS A 99 -1.13 3.81 -27.32
C HIS A 99 -2.59 3.78 -26.88
N GLU A 100 -3.37 2.89 -27.46
CA GLU A 100 -4.77 2.70 -27.12
C GLU A 100 -4.93 2.33 -25.63
N PRO A 101 -5.75 3.06 -24.87
CA PRO A 101 -5.94 2.81 -23.45
C PRO A 101 -6.85 1.59 -23.19
N ILE A 102 -6.55 0.81 -22.15
CA ILE A 102 -7.42 -0.27 -21.68
C ILE A 102 -8.52 0.28 -20.76
N ILE A 103 -8.19 1.32 -20.00
CA ILE A 103 -9.11 2.04 -19.08
C ILE A 103 -9.08 3.53 -19.36
N SER A 104 -10.13 4.23 -18.99
CA SER A 104 -10.18 5.69 -19.12
C SER A 104 -9.23 6.39 -18.15
N GLU A 105 -8.76 7.58 -18.51
CA GLU A 105 -7.95 8.43 -17.65
C GLU A 105 -8.67 8.76 -16.33
N GLU A 106 -9.99 8.96 -16.39
CA GLU A 106 -10.83 9.21 -15.21
C GLU A 106 -10.83 8.04 -14.23
N THR A 107 -11.00 6.80 -14.74
CA THR A 107 -10.95 5.58 -13.92
C THR A 107 -9.58 5.42 -13.25
N PHE A 108 -8.51 5.70 -14.01
CA PHE A 108 -7.14 5.66 -13.47
C PHE A 108 -6.96 6.71 -12.37
N ALA A 109 -7.35 7.98 -12.62
CA ALA A 109 -7.24 9.06 -11.64
C ALA A 109 -7.99 8.73 -10.34
N ARG A 110 -9.23 8.23 -10.46
CA ARG A 110 -10.03 7.81 -9.30
C ARG A 110 -9.38 6.67 -8.51
N ALA A 111 -8.76 5.71 -9.19
CA ALA A 111 -8.00 4.64 -8.53
C ALA A 111 -6.78 5.19 -7.77
N GLN A 112 -6.06 6.20 -8.32
CA GLN A 112 -4.95 6.84 -7.63
C GLN A 112 -5.42 7.63 -6.39
N GLU A 113 -6.52 8.38 -6.47
CA GLU A 113 -7.11 9.08 -5.32
C GLU A 113 -7.45 8.11 -4.17
N ILE A 114 -8.11 6.98 -4.51
CA ILE A 114 -8.41 5.94 -3.52
C ILE A 114 -7.14 5.38 -2.90
N ARG A 115 -6.12 5.14 -3.71
CA ARG A 115 -4.81 4.67 -3.24
C ARG A 115 -4.15 5.67 -2.29
N GLU A 116 -4.12 6.95 -2.66
CA GLU A 116 -3.55 8.00 -1.83
C GLU A 116 -4.32 8.16 -0.51
N ARG A 117 -5.63 8.14 -0.55
CA ARG A 117 -6.48 8.18 0.64
C ARG A 117 -6.23 6.98 1.56
N ARG A 118 -6.06 5.77 1.00
CA ARG A 118 -5.73 4.55 1.76
C ARG A 118 -4.31 4.57 2.32
N ASN A 119 -3.38 5.22 1.62
CA ASN A 119 -2.01 5.46 2.08
C ASN A 119 -1.90 6.75 2.90
N GLY A 120 -2.98 7.54 2.97
CA GLY A 120 -3.02 8.84 3.62
C GLY A 120 -2.54 8.79 5.06
N GLY A 121 -1.61 9.64 5.40
CA GLY A 121 -0.95 9.71 6.70
C GLY A 121 0.34 8.91 6.85
N ARG A 122 0.76 8.16 5.83
CA ARG A 122 2.04 7.42 5.85
C ARG A 122 3.16 8.11 5.05
N LYS A 123 3.00 9.38 4.73
CA LYS A 123 4.07 10.17 4.10
C LYS A 123 5.08 10.54 5.18
N SER A 124 6.25 9.89 5.17
CA SER A 124 7.38 10.34 5.98
C SER A 124 7.91 11.67 5.42
N PRO A 125 8.28 12.63 6.27
CA PRO A 125 8.99 13.84 5.82
C PRO A 125 10.35 13.52 5.19
N THR A 126 10.87 12.32 5.39
CA THR A 126 12.11 11.85 4.77
C THR A 126 11.79 11.04 3.51
N PRO A 127 12.28 11.42 2.30
CA PRO A 127 12.11 10.65 1.08
C PRO A 127 12.55 9.19 1.27
N GLY A 128 11.74 8.25 0.80
CA GLY A 128 12.04 6.80 0.89
C GLY A 128 11.78 6.12 2.24
N LYS A 129 11.44 6.86 3.29
CA LYS A 129 11.02 6.26 4.57
C LYS A 129 9.51 6.35 4.74
N ARG A 130 8.88 5.23 5.07
CA ARG A 130 7.46 5.21 5.48
C ARG A 130 7.36 5.67 6.93
N GLU A 131 6.35 6.49 7.25
CA GLU A 131 5.98 6.70 8.65
C GLU A 131 5.67 5.34 9.29
N LYS A 132 6.31 5.05 10.41
CA LYS A 132 6.14 3.79 11.14
C LYS A 132 4.76 3.62 11.75
N TYR A 133 3.97 4.70 11.86
CA TYR A 133 2.76 4.75 12.67
C TYR A 133 1.58 5.29 11.86
N SER A 134 0.42 4.69 12.07
CA SER A 134 -0.85 5.13 11.50
C SER A 134 -1.45 6.21 12.40
N ARG A 135 -1.87 7.35 11.84
CA ARG A 135 -2.65 8.39 12.54
C ARG A 135 -4.15 8.09 12.53
N GLN A 136 -4.51 6.82 12.58
CA GLN A 136 -5.90 6.37 12.42
C GLN A 136 -6.79 6.74 13.63
N TYR A 137 -6.21 6.89 14.81
CA TYR A 137 -6.93 7.20 16.05
C TYR A 137 -6.37 8.47 16.66
N ALA A 138 -7.21 9.18 17.45
CA ALA A 138 -6.87 10.49 18.02
C ALA A 138 -5.51 10.50 18.73
N PHE A 139 -5.22 9.49 19.53
CA PHE A 139 -3.97 9.40 20.29
C PHE A 139 -2.84 8.62 19.60
N SER A 140 -3.02 8.26 18.32
CA SER A 140 -1.95 7.55 17.56
C SER A 140 -0.70 8.42 17.44
N CYS A 141 0.45 7.87 17.80
CA CYS A 141 1.77 8.53 17.79
C CYS A 141 1.95 9.65 18.84
N MET A 142 0.96 9.89 19.71
CA MET A 142 1.02 10.94 20.72
C MET A 142 1.38 10.40 22.10
N LEU A 143 1.10 9.12 22.34
CA LEU A 143 1.27 8.51 23.66
C LEU A 143 2.60 7.75 23.77
N GLU A 144 3.32 8.01 24.86
CA GLU A 144 4.56 7.33 25.20
C GLU A 144 4.43 6.61 26.55
N CYS A 145 5.17 5.52 26.68
CA CYS A 145 5.22 4.76 27.92
C CYS A 145 6.07 5.48 28.96
N GLY A 146 5.49 5.89 30.09
CA GLY A 146 6.19 6.59 31.17
C GLY A 146 7.35 5.79 31.81
N PHE A 147 7.40 4.46 31.59
CA PHE A 147 8.46 3.62 32.16
C PHE A 147 9.67 3.44 31.21
N CYS A 148 9.45 3.42 29.89
CA CYS A 148 10.52 3.09 28.95
C CYS A 148 10.60 4.01 27.72
N GLY A 149 9.78 5.05 27.62
CA GLY A 149 9.75 6.01 26.51
C GLY A 149 9.27 5.45 25.16
N ALA A 150 8.90 4.15 25.10
CA ALA A 150 8.40 3.57 23.86
C ALA A 150 6.96 4.01 23.60
N SER A 151 6.58 4.17 22.34
CA SER A 151 5.22 4.51 21.96
C SER A 151 4.19 3.49 22.46
N LEU A 152 2.98 3.95 22.75
CA LEU A 152 1.84 3.09 23.04
C LEU A 152 1.12 2.72 21.74
N SER A 153 0.57 1.52 21.66
CA SER A 153 -0.25 1.05 20.55
C SER A 153 -1.66 0.69 21.02
N ARG A 154 -2.66 1.11 20.22
CA ARG A 154 -4.06 0.77 20.43
C ARG A 154 -4.31 -0.70 20.13
N ARG A 155 -4.97 -1.40 21.05
CA ARG A 155 -5.31 -2.82 20.91
C ARG A 155 -6.71 -3.10 21.42
N ARG A 156 -7.38 -4.05 20.78
CA ARG A 156 -8.62 -4.63 21.30
C ARG A 156 -8.26 -5.78 22.23
N TRP A 157 -8.70 -5.72 23.47
CA TRP A 157 -8.55 -6.79 24.45
C TRP A 157 -9.86 -7.54 24.58
N HIS A 158 -9.77 -8.87 24.69
CA HIS A 158 -10.94 -9.75 24.75
C HIS A 158 -11.96 -9.53 23.63
N SER A 159 -11.46 -9.42 22.36
CA SER A 159 -12.27 -9.05 21.19
C SER A 159 -13.45 -9.98 20.90
N SER A 160 -13.36 -11.24 21.34
CA SER A 160 -14.38 -12.27 21.15
C SER A 160 -15.32 -12.47 22.35
N SER A 161 -15.21 -11.68 23.39
CA SER A 161 -16.02 -11.81 24.62
C SER A 161 -16.84 -10.57 24.92
N LYS A 162 -17.82 -10.71 25.84
CA LYS A 162 -18.60 -9.58 26.36
C LYS A 162 -17.75 -8.54 27.12
N TYR A 163 -16.55 -8.90 27.52
CA TYR A 163 -15.60 -8.02 28.22
C TYR A 163 -14.63 -7.31 27.26
N LYS A 164 -14.97 -7.24 25.97
CA LYS A 164 -14.16 -6.53 24.98
C LYS A 164 -13.93 -5.07 25.39
N LYS A 165 -12.68 -4.64 25.39
CA LYS A 165 -12.30 -3.24 25.62
C LYS A 165 -11.11 -2.84 24.78
N THR A 166 -11.01 -1.55 24.49
CA THR A 166 -9.88 -0.95 23.83
C THR A 166 -8.89 -0.46 24.87
N ILE A 167 -7.63 -0.84 24.67
CA ILE A 167 -6.52 -0.45 25.55
C ILE A 167 -5.36 0.10 24.74
N TRP A 168 -4.59 0.97 25.36
CA TRP A 168 -3.30 1.41 24.87
C TRP A 168 -2.19 0.70 25.64
N GLN A 169 -1.25 0.08 24.92
CA GLN A 169 -0.22 -0.77 25.52
C GLN A 169 1.16 -0.47 24.93
N CYS A 170 2.19 -0.55 25.77
CA CYS A 170 3.57 -0.32 25.38
C CYS A 170 4.02 -1.28 24.26
N VAL A 171 4.54 -0.70 23.17
CA VAL A 171 5.01 -1.46 22.01
C VAL A 171 6.22 -2.33 22.37
N LYS A 172 7.11 -1.83 23.23
CA LYS A 172 8.31 -2.57 23.65
C LYS A 172 7.94 -3.81 24.49
N SER A 173 7.00 -3.66 25.43
CA SER A 173 6.48 -4.77 26.24
C SER A 173 5.79 -5.83 25.38
N THR A 174 5.04 -5.41 24.34
CA THR A 174 4.26 -6.34 23.49
C THR A 174 5.07 -7.02 22.38
N LYS A 175 6.08 -6.35 21.83
CA LYS A 175 6.92 -6.91 20.74
C LYS A 175 8.11 -7.68 21.27
N SER A 176 8.78 -7.13 22.28
CA SER A 176 10.04 -7.71 22.80
C SER A 176 9.82 -8.54 24.07
N GLY A 177 8.61 -8.50 24.63
CA GLY A 177 8.26 -9.24 25.83
C GLY A 177 8.26 -8.38 27.08
N LYS A 178 7.48 -8.81 28.08
CA LYS A 178 7.23 -8.08 29.34
C LYS A 178 8.53 -7.80 30.14
N ARG A 179 9.58 -8.61 29.96
CA ARG A 179 10.90 -8.39 30.58
C ARG A 179 11.56 -7.07 30.22
N TYR A 180 11.24 -6.48 29.05
CA TYR A 180 11.81 -5.22 28.59
C TYR A 180 11.05 -3.98 29.08
N CYS A 181 9.84 -4.15 29.58
CA CYS A 181 9.06 -3.13 30.27
C CYS A 181 8.07 -3.82 31.22
N PRO A 182 8.54 -4.28 32.41
CA PRO A 182 7.76 -5.10 33.33
C PRO A 182 6.58 -4.33 33.93
N ASP A 183 6.77 -3.05 34.22
CA ASP A 183 5.78 -2.21 34.89
C ASP A 183 4.70 -1.66 33.97
N SER A 184 4.88 -1.82 32.64
CA SER A 184 3.90 -1.39 31.66
C SER A 184 2.60 -2.19 31.78
N LYS A 185 1.49 -1.47 32.02
CA LYS A 185 0.12 -2.00 32.02
C LYS A 185 -0.65 -1.43 30.83
N GLY A 186 -1.68 -2.16 30.38
CA GLY A 186 -2.62 -1.66 29.38
C GLY A 186 -3.53 -0.60 29.97
N ILE A 187 -3.59 0.57 29.38
CA ILE A 187 -4.43 1.69 29.82
C ILE A 187 -5.71 1.66 29.00
N PRO A 188 -6.91 1.58 29.60
CA PRO A 188 -8.16 1.70 28.87
C PRO A 188 -8.23 3.03 28.11
N GLU A 189 -8.75 3.02 26.89
CA GLU A 189 -8.86 4.23 26.06
C GLU A 189 -9.69 5.31 26.74
N GLN A 190 -10.80 4.93 27.41
CA GLN A 190 -11.66 5.84 28.14
C GLN A 190 -10.91 6.64 29.20
N VAL A 191 -9.99 6.00 29.93
CA VAL A 191 -9.18 6.70 30.99
C VAL A 191 -8.30 7.79 30.37
N ILE A 192 -7.84 7.58 29.14
CA ILE A 192 -7.04 8.58 28.43
C ILE A 192 -7.94 9.72 27.94
N GLU A 193 -9.10 9.37 27.38
CA GLU A 193 -10.09 10.36 26.93
C GLU A 193 -10.54 11.24 28.10
N ASP A 194 -10.87 10.65 29.23
CA ASP A 194 -11.32 11.38 30.45
C ASP A 194 -10.22 12.30 31.02
N ALA A 195 -8.96 11.99 30.76
CA ALA A 195 -7.84 12.83 31.22
C ALA A 195 -7.56 14.04 30.31
N PHE A 196 -8.16 14.09 29.12
CA PHE A 196 -7.99 15.17 28.13
C PHE A 196 -9.18 16.14 28.10
N ILE A 197 -10.26 15.85 28.79
CA ILE A 197 -11.44 16.71 28.97
C ILE A 197 -11.27 17.56 30.20
#